data_6a6dd9278b217ff90a03773ac028077e
#
_entry.id   6a6dd9278b217ff90a03773ac028077e
#
_cell.length_a   1.000
_cell.length_b   1.000
_cell.length_c   1.000
_cell.angle_alpha   90.00
_cell.angle_beta   90.00
_cell.angle_gamma   90.00
#
_symmetry.space_group_name_H-M   'P 1'
#
loop_
_entity.id
_entity.type
_entity.pdbx_description
1 polymer ?
#
loop_
_entity_poly.entity_id
_entity_poly.type
_entity_poly.pdbx_seq_one_letter_code
_entity_poly.pdbx_strand_id
1 'polypeptide(L)'
;GALAAAATTSLPEGIGGEKNYDYRYAWVRDACLIIKAFVYLGALEDCKAAFSWLSQTIIRHGVRLRACYTLNGDEVPAERYPPLSGYQHSQPVRIGNNARDQLQLSMYGDMLMTAQRFIEAGHVLDITTSRLLGDLANCCADNWRQKDCGIWELPELQHYTHSKMACWIALDRAVALAESKHIEP
;
A
#
# COMPACT_ATOMS: atom_id res chain seq x y z
N GLY A 1 13.73 -1.14 5.69
CA GLY A 1 12.45 -0.46 5.75
C GLY A 1 11.30 -1.18 5.06
N ALA A 2 11.55 -2.03 4.05
CA ALA A 2 10.48 -2.76 3.37
C ALA A 2 9.80 -3.78 4.31
N LEU A 3 8.47 -3.88 4.20
CA LEU A 3 7.65 -4.79 5.00
C LEU A 3 6.96 -5.78 4.05
N ALA A 4 7.40 -7.03 4.03
CA ALA A 4 6.77 -8.08 3.25
C ALA A 4 5.44 -8.50 3.89
N ALA A 5 4.41 -8.77 3.08
CA ALA A 5 3.15 -9.31 3.59
C ALA A 5 3.35 -10.72 4.19
N ALA A 6 4.19 -11.55 3.55
CA ALA A 6 4.67 -12.81 4.12
C ALA A 6 6.03 -13.21 3.53
N ALA A 7 6.74 -14.12 4.18
CA ALA A 7 8.01 -14.67 3.69
C ALA A 7 7.81 -15.82 2.67
N THR A 8 6.58 -16.10 2.27
CA THR A 8 6.19 -17.30 1.54
C THR A 8 5.48 -16.99 0.23
N THR A 9 5.57 -17.91 -0.71
CA THR A 9 4.71 -17.98 -1.90
C THR A 9 3.97 -19.30 -1.96
N SER A 10 2.80 -19.29 -2.58
CA SER A 10 2.05 -20.46 -3.01
C SER A 10 1.64 -21.44 -1.90
N LEU A 11 1.55 -20.96 -0.67
CA LEU A 11 0.88 -21.70 0.39
C LEU A 11 -0.64 -21.61 0.17
N PRO A 12 -1.36 -22.73 0.13
CA PRO A 12 -2.79 -22.74 -0.13
C PRO A 12 -3.60 -22.26 1.08
N GLU A 13 -4.69 -21.55 0.86
CA GLU A 13 -5.69 -21.27 1.89
C GLU A 13 -6.38 -22.55 2.37
N GLY A 14 -6.55 -23.50 1.46
CA GLY A 14 -7.02 -24.87 1.73
C GLY A 14 -6.23 -25.86 0.91
N ILE A 15 -5.85 -27.00 1.52
CA ILE A 15 -5.07 -28.06 0.83
C ILE A 15 -5.78 -28.49 -0.45
N GLY A 16 -5.04 -28.52 -1.57
CA GLY A 16 -5.55 -28.83 -2.91
C GLY A 16 -6.29 -27.66 -3.59
N GLY A 17 -6.40 -26.50 -2.92
CA GLY A 17 -7.06 -25.31 -3.47
C GLY A 17 -6.17 -24.53 -4.44
N GLU A 18 -6.78 -23.56 -5.14
CA GLU A 18 -6.14 -22.75 -6.19
C GLU A 18 -5.72 -21.35 -5.70
N LYS A 19 -6.10 -20.94 -4.48
CA LYS A 19 -5.76 -19.64 -3.91
C LYS A 19 -4.38 -19.67 -3.26
N ASN A 20 -3.36 -19.75 -4.11
CA ASN A 20 -1.95 -19.93 -3.74
C ASN A 20 -1.14 -18.72 -4.18
N TYR A 21 -1.33 -17.58 -3.50
CA TYR A 21 -0.75 -16.32 -3.92
C TYR A 21 0.72 -16.15 -3.48
N ASP A 22 1.44 -15.28 -4.19
CA ASP A 22 2.78 -14.86 -3.81
C ASP A 22 2.69 -13.61 -2.93
N TYR A 23 3.01 -13.76 -1.64
CA TYR A 23 2.93 -12.70 -0.64
C TYR A 23 4.30 -12.10 -0.26
N ARG A 24 5.37 -12.41 -1.00
CA ARG A 24 6.73 -11.94 -0.71
C ARG A 24 6.99 -10.48 -1.08
N TYR A 25 5.94 -9.70 -1.31
CA TYR A 25 5.97 -8.30 -1.70
C TYR A 25 5.44 -7.41 -0.58
N ALA A 26 5.72 -6.11 -0.70
CA ALA A 26 5.23 -5.09 0.22
C ALA A 26 3.96 -4.45 -0.34
N TRP A 27 2.81 -4.67 0.30
CA TRP A 27 1.57 -3.97 0.00
C TRP A 27 1.56 -2.60 0.67
N VAL A 28 1.13 -1.56 -0.04
CA VAL A 28 1.02 -0.20 0.49
C VAL A 28 0.09 -0.17 1.72
N ARG A 29 -1.08 -0.77 1.63
CA ARG A 29 -2.06 -0.89 2.71
C ARG A 29 -1.45 -1.54 3.96
N ASP A 30 -0.81 -2.70 3.79
CA ASP A 30 -0.23 -3.46 4.89
C ASP A 30 0.93 -2.71 5.53
N ALA A 31 1.80 -2.10 4.72
CA ALA A 31 2.88 -1.25 5.21
C ALA A 31 2.34 -0.08 6.04
N CYS A 32 1.30 0.61 5.58
CA CYS A 32 0.64 1.68 6.32
C CYS A 32 0.06 1.21 7.66
N LEU A 33 -0.54 0.02 7.70
CA LEU A 33 -1.07 -0.56 8.93
C LEU A 33 0.05 -0.88 9.93
N ILE A 34 1.14 -1.49 9.46
CA ILE A 34 2.29 -1.85 10.30
C ILE A 34 3.01 -0.58 10.81
N ILE A 35 3.19 0.44 9.97
CA ILE A 35 3.78 1.72 10.39
C ILE A 35 2.95 2.36 11.52
N LYS A 36 1.63 2.35 11.40
CA LYS A 36 0.75 2.82 12.49
C LYS A 36 0.91 1.98 13.76
N ALA A 37 1.05 0.65 13.63
CA ALA A 37 1.30 -0.22 14.76
C ALA A 37 2.66 0.10 15.44
N PHE A 38 3.72 0.39 14.68
CA PHE A 38 5.00 0.82 15.23
C PHE A 38 4.88 2.12 16.04
N VAL A 39 4.09 3.09 15.56
CA VAL A 39 3.79 4.31 16.33
C VAL A 39 3.16 3.95 17.68
N TYR A 40 2.12 3.13 17.70
CA TYR A 40 1.43 2.74 18.94
C TYR A 40 2.32 1.95 19.91
N LEU A 41 3.25 1.17 19.39
CA LEU A 41 4.20 0.39 20.20
C LEU A 41 5.43 1.20 20.64
N GLY A 42 5.59 2.43 20.15
CA GLY A 42 6.78 3.25 20.41
C GLY A 42 8.03 2.78 19.68
N ALA A 43 7.92 1.94 18.65
CA ALA A 43 9.01 1.49 17.80
C ALA A 43 9.34 2.56 16.73
N LEU A 44 9.79 3.73 17.17
CA LEU A 44 9.90 4.92 16.35
C LEU A 44 10.95 4.82 15.23
N GLU A 45 12.06 4.12 15.47
CA GLU A 45 13.08 3.91 14.44
C GLU A 45 12.58 2.98 13.32
N ASP A 46 11.85 1.92 13.66
CA ASP A 46 11.23 1.03 12.68
C ASP A 46 10.12 1.76 11.90
N CYS A 47 9.33 2.57 12.59
CA CYS A 47 8.35 3.46 11.99
C CYS A 47 8.99 4.37 10.94
N LYS A 48 10.07 5.06 11.31
CA LYS A 48 10.82 5.96 10.42
C LYS A 48 11.40 5.22 9.23
N ALA A 49 12.04 4.08 9.45
CA ALA A 49 12.65 3.28 8.39
C ALA A 49 11.59 2.78 7.38
N ALA A 50 10.44 2.31 7.87
CA ALA A 50 9.37 1.80 7.03
C ALA A 50 8.65 2.91 6.25
N PHE A 51 8.33 4.04 6.91
CA PHE A 51 7.69 5.18 6.25
C PHE A 51 8.60 5.81 5.19
N SER A 52 9.90 5.97 5.49
CA SER A 52 10.88 6.49 4.52
C SER A 52 11.02 5.58 3.32
N TRP A 53 11.09 4.25 3.53
CA TRP A 53 11.15 3.29 2.43
C TRP A 53 9.92 3.38 1.53
N LEU A 54 8.72 3.41 2.13
CA LEU A 54 7.46 3.46 1.40
C LEU A 54 7.33 4.76 0.60
N SER A 55 7.63 5.92 1.23
CA SER A 55 7.59 7.23 0.57
C SER A 55 8.57 7.31 -0.60
N GLN A 56 9.82 6.87 -0.43
CA GLN A 56 10.82 6.85 -1.49
C GLN A 56 10.43 5.92 -2.64
N THR A 57 9.82 4.78 -2.33
CA THR A 57 9.31 3.85 -3.35
C THR A 57 8.21 4.52 -4.18
N ILE A 58 7.25 5.18 -3.54
CA ILE A 58 6.17 5.88 -4.24
C ILE A 58 6.71 7.06 -5.06
N ILE A 59 7.64 7.86 -4.53
CA ILE A 59 8.30 8.95 -5.26
C ILE A 59 8.91 8.44 -6.58
N ARG A 60 9.55 7.28 -6.55
CA ARG A 60 10.17 6.66 -7.73
C ARG A 60 9.16 6.27 -8.81
N HIS A 61 7.98 5.81 -8.43
CA HIS A 61 6.96 5.29 -9.34
C HIS A 61 5.84 6.29 -9.68
N GLY A 62 5.77 7.41 -8.96
CA GLY A 62 4.75 8.44 -9.12
C GLY A 62 3.47 8.20 -8.31
N VAL A 63 2.58 9.20 -8.34
CA VAL A 63 1.40 9.31 -7.48
C VAL A 63 0.25 8.36 -7.81
N ARG A 64 0.31 7.68 -8.95
CA ARG A 64 -0.62 6.58 -9.25
C ARG A 64 -0.16 5.33 -8.51
N LEU A 65 -0.64 5.18 -7.30
CA LEU A 65 -0.23 4.11 -6.41
C LEU A 65 -0.47 2.73 -7.01
N ARG A 66 0.52 1.85 -6.90
CA ARG A 66 0.37 0.41 -7.12
C ARG A 66 0.03 -0.27 -5.82
N ALA A 67 -0.75 -1.34 -5.86
CA ALA A 67 -1.13 -2.07 -4.64
C ALA A 67 0.10 -2.63 -3.90
N CYS A 68 1.11 -3.08 -4.61
CA CYS A 68 2.32 -3.67 -4.03
C CYS A 68 3.58 -3.40 -4.85
N TYR A 69 4.72 -3.53 -4.16
CA TYR A 69 6.08 -3.38 -4.71
C TYR A 69 6.97 -4.53 -4.24
N THR A 70 8.08 -4.78 -4.95
CA THR A 70 9.12 -5.68 -4.44
C THR A 70 9.79 -5.08 -3.20
N LEU A 71 10.52 -5.88 -2.42
CA LEU A 71 11.22 -5.37 -1.22
C LEU A 71 12.37 -4.40 -1.56
N ASN A 72 12.82 -4.36 -2.82
CA ASN A 72 13.77 -3.38 -3.32
C ASN A 72 13.09 -2.08 -3.80
N GLY A 73 11.76 -2.02 -3.77
CA GLY A 73 10.97 -0.89 -4.25
C GLY A 73 10.77 -0.87 -5.76
N ASP A 74 10.93 -1.99 -6.46
CA ASP A 74 10.65 -2.12 -7.88
C ASP A 74 9.22 -2.60 -8.13
N GLU A 75 8.78 -2.62 -9.40
CA GLU A 75 7.50 -3.20 -9.78
C GLU A 75 7.48 -4.71 -9.54
N VAL A 76 6.37 -5.22 -9.03
CA VAL A 76 6.15 -6.66 -8.88
C VAL A 76 6.06 -7.29 -10.27
N PRO A 77 6.71 -8.44 -10.53
CA PRO A 77 6.61 -9.12 -11.82
C PRO A 77 5.19 -9.63 -12.09
N ALA A 78 4.83 -9.76 -13.36
CA ALA A 78 3.61 -10.44 -13.76
C ALA A 78 3.61 -11.89 -13.25
N GLU A 79 2.43 -12.42 -12.93
CA GLU A 79 2.31 -13.80 -12.47
C GLU A 79 2.86 -14.79 -13.48
N ARG A 80 3.62 -15.75 -12.96
CA ARG A 80 4.12 -16.92 -13.70
C ARG A 80 3.79 -18.19 -12.92
N TYR A 81 3.55 -19.26 -13.63
CA TYR A 81 3.13 -20.55 -13.08
C TYR A 81 4.18 -21.62 -13.39
N PRO A 82 5.27 -21.71 -12.60
CA PRO A 82 6.27 -22.75 -12.81
C PRO A 82 5.65 -24.14 -12.61
N PRO A 83 6.10 -25.15 -13.35
CA PRO A 83 5.54 -26.51 -13.30
C PRO A 83 6.05 -27.27 -12.06
N LEU A 84 5.67 -26.80 -10.89
CA LEU A 84 6.00 -27.39 -9.59
C LEU A 84 4.75 -27.98 -8.95
N SER A 85 4.92 -29.04 -8.15
CA SER A 85 3.80 -29.73 -7.50
C SER A 85 3.07 -28.92 -6.44
N GLY A 86 3.71 -27.87 -5.92
CA GLY A 86 3.17 -27.07 -4.84
C GLY A 86 3.15 -27.77 -3.47
N TYR A 87 2.80 -27.03 -2.43
CA TYR A 87 2.66 -27.56 -1.09
C TYR A 87 1.51 -28.56 -1.02
N GLN A 88 1.82 -29.79 -0.62
CA GLN A 88 0.86 -30.92 -0.60
C GLN A 88 0.01 -31.01 -1.89
N HIS A 89 0.68 -30.89 -3.05
CA HIS A 89 0.06 -30.93 -4.39
C HIS A 89 -0.95 -29.81 -4.67
N SER A 90 -0.91 -28.71 -3.93
CA SER A 90 -1.77 -27.54 -4.15
C SER A 90 -1.20 -26.66 -5.26
N GLN A 91 -1.91 -26.55 -6.36
CA GLN A 91 -1.52 -25.82 -7.56
C GLN A 91 -2.49 -24.67 -7.86
N PRO A 92 -2.05 -23.66 -8.64
CA PRO A 92 -0.73 -23.47 -9.20
C PRO A 92 0.30 -22.95 -8.18
N VAL A 93 1.59 -23.24 -8.40
CA VAL A 93 2.67 -22.46 -7.78
C VAL A 93 2.77 -21.13 -8.52
N ARG A 94 2.85 -20.01 -7.80
CA ARG A 94 2.87 -18.65 -8.37
C ARG A 94 4.18 -17.94 -8.05
N ILE A 95 4.67 -17.17 -9.02
CA ILE A 95 5.70 -16.14 -8.83
C ILE A 95 5.16 -14.87 -9.44
N GLY A 96 5.15 -13.78 -8.68
CA GLY A 96 4.48 -12.55 -9.05
C GLY A 96 3.08 -12.46 -8.45
N ASN A 97 2.44 -11.30 -8.59
CA ASN A 97 1.09 -11.10 -8.07
C ASN A 97 0.33 -10.09 -8.95
N ASN A 98 -0.84 -10.47 -9.43
CA ASN A 98 -1.65 -9.62 -10.31
C ASN A 98 -2.30 -8.43 -9.60
N ALA A 99 -2.30 -8.35 -8.26
CA ALA A 99 -2.68 -7.14 -7.53
C ALA A 99 -1.82 -5.93 -7.91
N ARG A 100 -0.61 -6.15 -8.47
CA ARG A 100 0.30 -5.11 -8.95
C ARG A 100 -0.36 -4.07 -9.87
N ASP A 101 -1.32 -4.49 -10.68
CA ASP A 101 -1.96 -3.65 -11.69
C ASP A 101 -3.35 -3.15 -11.25
N GLN A 102 -3.78 -3.47 -10.02
CA GLN A 102 -5.07 -3.07 -9.50
C GLN A 102 -5.09 -1.60 -9.06
N LEU A 103 -6.18 -0.92 -9.38
CA LEU A 103 -6.51 0.35 -8.77
C LEU A 103 -7.18 0.09 -7.42
N GLN A 104 -6.60 0.61 -6.35
CA GLN A 104 -7.14 0.54 -4.99
C GLN A 104 -7.14 1.96 -4.40
N LEU A 105 -8.27 2.66 -4.51
CA LEU A 105 -8.38 4.07 -4.10
C LEU A 105 -8.19 4.28 -2.60
N SER A 106 -8.39 3.23 -1.80
CA SER A 106 -8.19 3.32 -0.35
C SER A 106 -6.75 3.64 0.06
N MET A 107 -5.77 3.31 -0.78
CA MET A 107 -4.35 3.54 -0.47
C MET A 107 -4.00 5.02 -0.27
N TYR A 108 -4.72 5.94 -0.91
CA TYR A 108 -4.54 7.37 -0.66
C TYR A 108 -4.87 7.74 0.79
N GLY A 109 -6.00 7.21 1.31
CA GLY A 109 -6.38 7.38 2.72
C GLY A 109 -5.38 6.75 3.67
N ASP A 110 -4.91 5.54 3.34
CA ASP A 110 -3.90 4.85 4.15
C ASP A 110 -2.61 5.68 4.25
N MET A 111 -2.11 6.24 3.14
CA MET A 111 -0.90 7.06 3.11
C MET A 111 -1.05 8.37 3.90
N LEU A 112 -2.11 9.16 3.65
CA LEU A 112 -2.29 10.46 4.31
C LEU A 112 -2.54 10.29 5.82
N MET A 113 -3.32 9.27 6.22
CA MET A 113 -3.52 8.94 7.63
C MET A 113 -2.21 8.48 8.30
N THR A 114 -1.42 7.66 7.61
CA THR A 114 -0.14 7.19 8.14
C THR A 114 0.85 8.34 8.30
N ALA A 115 0.91 9.26 7.33
CA ALA A 115 1.73 10.46 7.42
C ALA A 115 1.35 11.34 8.61
N GLN A 116 0.06 11.53 8.86
CA GLN A 116 -0.40 12.26 10.04
C GLN A 116 0.08 11.58 11.34
N ARG A 117 -0.09 10.25 11.46
CA ARG A 117 0.37 9.51 12.65
C ARG A 117 1.89 9.56 12.83
N PHE A 118 2.63 9.54 11.73
CA PHE A 118 4.08 9.70 11.71
C PHE A 118 4.50 11.07 12.29
N ILE A 119 3.84 12.15 11.89
CA ILE A 119 4.08 13.50 12.40
C ILE A 119 3.68 13.62 13.88
N GLU A 120 2.51 13.10 14.26
CA GLU A 120 2.02 13.10 15.65
C GLU A 120 2.97 12.32 16.59
N ALA A 121 3.71 11.35 16.08
CA ALA A 121 4.76 10.64 16.81
C ALA A 121 6.07 11.44 16.96
N GLY A 122 6.12 12.68 16.48
CA GLY A 122 7.26 13.59 16.62
C GLY A 122 8.25 13.53 15.45
N HIS A 123 7.95 12.82 14.38
CA HIS A 123 8.80 12.80 13.20
C HIS A 123 8.55 14.00 12.29
N VAL A 124 9.58 14.40 11.55
CA VAL A 124 9.53 15.53 10.61
C VAL A 124 9.55 14.97 9.18
N LEU A 125 8.70 15.51 8.32
CA LEU A 125 8.72 15.21 6.89
C LEU A 125 9.85 16.03 6.22
N ASP A 126 10.58 15.38 5.32
CA ASP A 126 11.41 16.10 4.35
C ASP A 126 10.54 16.75 3.26
N ILE A 127 11.13 17.72 2.55
CA ILE A 127 10.41 18.51 1.52
C ILE A 127 9.86 17.63 0.40
N THR A 128 10.55 16.56 0.03
CA THR A 128 10.16 15.67 -1.06
C THR A 128 8.94 14.83 -0.64
N THR A 129 8.97 14.31 0.58
CA THR A 129 7.84 13.57 1.15
C THR A 129 6.63 14.49 1.37
N SER A 130 6.83 15.73 1.82
CA SER A 130 5.77 16.74 1.94
C SER A 130 5.07 16.99 0.59
N ARG A 131 5.83 17.20 -0.48
CA ARG A 131 5.30 17.37 -1.85
C ARG A 131 4.57 16.11 -2.34
N LEU A 132 5.13 14.93 -2.12
CA LEU A 132 4.46 13.66 -2.46
C LEU A 132 3.06 13.60 -1.85
N LEU A 133 2.90 13.95 -0.57
CA LEU A 133 1.60 13.88 0.11
C LEU A 133 0.58 14.85 -0.51
N GLY A 134 1.00 16.06 -0.88
CA GLY A 134 0.16 17.00 -1.62
C GLY A 134 -0.26 16.44 -2.98
N ASP A 135 0.69 15.90 -3.74
CA ASP A 135 0.42 15.29 -5.04
C ASP A 135 -0.50 14.06 -4.95
N LEU A 136 -0.36 13.24 -3.89
CA LEU A 136 -1.27 12.11 -3.61
C LEU A 136 -2.69 12.60 -3.29
N ALA A 137 -2.83 13.70 -2.53
CA ALA A 137 -4.13 14.29 -2.24
C ALA A 137 -4.80 14.80 -3.52
N ASN A 138 -4.07 15.52 -4.37
CA ASN A 138 -4.58 16.01 -5.66
C ASN A 138 -4.97 14.83 -6.57
N CYS A 139 -4.14 13.80 -6.67
CA CYS A 139 -4.46 12.59 -7.43
C CYS A 139 -5.73 11.90 -6.89
N CYS A 140 -5.91 11.86 -5.57
CA CYS A 140 -7.13 11.35 -4.95
C CYS A 140 -8.36 12.20 -5.32
N ALA A 141 -8.24 13.53 -5.25
CA ALA A 141 -9.31 14.47 -5.59
C ALA A 141 -9.79 14.31 -7.04
N ASP A 142 -8.86 14.05 -7.96
CA ASP A 142 -9.16 13.84 -9.39
C ASP A 142 -9.82 12.48 -9.67
N ASN A 143 -9.49 11.45 -8.86
CA ASN A 143 -9.81 10.07 -9.18
C ASN A 143 -10.87 9.40 -8.27
N TRP A 144 -11.30 10.01 -7.17
CA TRP A 144 -12.18 9.38 -6.18
C TRP A 144 -13.51 8.85 -6.76
N ARG A 145 -13.99 9.41 -7.89
CA ARG A 145 -15.21 8.99 -8.57
C ARG A 145 -15.07 7.70 -9.36
N GLN A 146 -13.85 7.23 -9.59
CA GLN A 146 -13.62 5.98 -10.33
C GLN A 146 -14.09 4.77 -9.52
N LYS A 147 -14.40 3.69 -10.23
CA LYS A 147 -14.53 2.35 -9.65
C LYS A 147 -13.14 1.78 -9.42
N ASP A 148 -13.00 0.93 -8.42
CA ASP A 148 -11.72 0.28 -8.07
C ASP A 148 -11.91 -1.21 -7.71
N CYS A 149 -10.82 -1.90 -7.36
CA CYS A 149 -10.83 -3.30 -6.93
C CYS A 149 -11.21 -3.47 -5.45
N GLY A 150 -11.32 -2.36 -4.70
CA GLY A 150 -11.61 -2.38 -3.27
C GLY A 150 -10.50 -3.01 -2.42
N ILE A 151 -10.71 -3.05 -1.12
CA ILE A 151 -9.76 -3.60 -0.15
C ILE A 151 -9.58 -5.12 -0.28
N TRP A 152 -10.59 -5.82 -0.82
CA TRP A 152 -10.57 -7.27 -1.02
C TRP A 152 -9.92 -7.72 -2.34
N GLU A 153 -9.37 -6.77 -3.12
CA GLU A 153 -8.63 -7.06 -4.36
C GLU A 153 -9.49 -7.84 -5.37
N LEU A 154 -10.77 -7.49 -5.43
CA LEU A 154 -11.73 -8.19 -6.31
C LEU A 154 -11.46 -7.86 -7.78
N PRO A 155 -11.71 -8.81 -8.70
CA PRO A 155 -11.48 -8.60 -10.12
C PRO A 155 -12.47 -7.59 -10.74
N GLU A 156 -13.64 -7.41 -10.13
CA GLU A 156 -14.68 -6.51 -10.60
C GLU A 156 -14.48 -5.10 -10.05
N LEU A 157 -14.34 -4.12 -10.94
CA LEU A 157 -14.29 -2.71 -10.56
C LEU A 157 -15.67 -2.22 -10.13
N GLN A 158 -15.82 -1.78 -8.89
CA GLN A 158 -17.06 -1.30 -8.31
C GLN A 158 -16.83 -0.04 -7.45
N HIS A 159 -17.93 0.60 -7.05
CA HIS A 159 -17.92 1.66 -6.05
C HIS A 159 -18.02 1.05 -4.65
N TYR A 160 -16.89 0.71 -4.07
CA TYR A 160 -16.84 0.18 -2.71
C TYR A 160 -16.93 1.31 -1.67
N THR A 161 -17.79 1.14 -0.66
CA THR A 161 -17.96 2.11 0.43
C THR A 161 -16.62 2.40 1.13
N HIS A 162 -15.83 1.35 1.43
CA HIS A 162 -14.52 1.49 2.05
C HIS A 162 -13.60 2.41 1.23
N SER A 163 -13.52 2.21 -0.09
CA SER A 163 -12.67 3.03 -0.96
C SER A 163 -13.11 4.50 -0.97
N LYS A 164 -14.43 4.77 -0.97
CA LYS A 164 -14.94 6.14 -0.96
C LYS A 164 -14.72 6.84 0.39
N MET A 165 -14.90 6.11 1.49
CA MET A 165 -14.58 6.63 2.82
C MET A 165 -13.08 6.90 2.96
N ALA A 166 -12.23 6.03 2.43
CA ALA A 166 -10.78 6.24 2.46
C ALA A 166 -10.36 7.45 1.61
N CYS A 167 -10.97 7.69 0.45
CA CYS A 167 -10.75 8.92 -0.31
C CYS A 167 -11.15 10.18 0.49
N TRP A 168 -12.30 10.13 1.18
CA TRP A 168 -12.71 11.23 2.06
C TRP A 168 -11.68 11.44 3.18
N ILE A 169 -11.21 10.38 3.83
CA ILE A 169 -10.15 10.44 4.86
C ILE A 169 -8.87 11.05 4.26
N ALA A 170 -8.47 10.65 3.05
CA ALA A 170 -7.30 11.21 2.40
C ALA A 170 -7.38 12.74 2.29
N LEU A 171 -8.48 13.24 1.76
CA LEU A 171 -8.68 14.68 1.54
C LEU A 171 -8.82 15.45 2.86
N ASP A 172 -9.52 14.90 3.84
CA ASP A 172 -9.66 15.49 5.17
C ASP A 172 -8.30 15.58 5.88
N ARG A 173 -7.48 14.53 5.81
CA ARG A 173 -6.12 14.56 6.38
C ARG A 173 -5.18 15.49 5.62
N ALA A 174 -5.31 15.60 4.30
CA ALA A 174 -4.54 16.53 3.50
C ALA A 174 -4.82 17.98 3.92
N VAL A 175 -6.10 18.36 4.09
CA VAL A 175 -6.49 19.69 4.59
C VAL A 175 -5.86 19.96 5.97
N ALA A 176 -5.99 19.02 6.91
CA ALA A 176 -5.41 19.16 8.25
C ALA A 176 -3.87 19.31 8.22
N LEU A 177 -3.17 18.56 7.33
CA LEU A 177 -1.73 18.67 7.16
C LEU A 177 -1.32 19.99 6.50
N ALA A 178 -2.11 20.54 5.58
CA ALA A 178 -1.87 21.84 4.96
C ALA A 178 -2.09 22.98 5.97
N GLU A 179 -3.17 22.94 6.74
CA GLU A 179 -3.46 23.93 7.80
C GLU A 179 -2.34 23.96 8.86
N SER A 180 -1.77 22.81 9.19
CA SER A 180 -0.62 22.68 10.11
C SER A 180 0.74 22.89 9.42
N LYS A 181 0.77 23.28 8.15
CA LYS A 181 1.98 23.59 7.35
C LYS A 181 2.96 22.42 7.19
N HIS A 182 2.46 21.20 7.21
CA HIS A 182 3.25 20.01 6.94
C HIS A 182 3.30 19.66 5.44
N ILE A 183 2.31 20.09 4.67
CA ILE A 183 2.28 20.01 3.21
C ILE A 183 1.85 21.35 2.61
N GLU A 184 2.21 21.61 1.37
CA GLU A 184 1.69 22.76 0.62
C GLU A 184 0.26 22.47 0.16
N PRO A 185 -0.66 23.50 0.18
CA PRO A 185 -2.04 23.34 -0.22
C PRO A 185 -2.21 23.13 -1.74
#